data_7c5a8114f2c3d3cecd5babb293f959d4
#
_entry.id   7c5a8114f2c3d3cecd5babb293f959d4
#
_cell.length_a   1.000
_cell.length_b   1.000
_cell.length_c   1.000
_cell.angle_alpha   90.00
_cell.angle_beta   90.00
_cell.angle_gamma   90.00
#
_symmetry.space_group_name_H-M   'P 1'
#
loop_
_entity.id
_entity.type
_entity.pdbx_description
1 polymer ?
#
loop_
_entity_poly.entity_id
_entity_poly.type
_entity_poly.pdbx_seq_one_letter_code
_entity_poly.pdbx_strand_id
1 'polypeptide(L)'
;PLCSTPLYHELGHFVDFSKGISELAILNYRSVNQGTLPIPKGPQGIVEWATLPDFIWLNHCKEFFADLFSAQFVGKSGVEFLYKLAGSHPASDTHPSTENRIKIVNDFLNNVKNPVVDMFNAVISALHKQGKIISPSLTLPLNLLDVKTTFDNVRPFVINNHNEMHAFINSSWQYLCTEWENPTGIWKGLSKESIEKTINDLVEKSIRNVMILEKWSAQ
;
A
#
# COMPACT_ATOMS: atom_id res chain seq x y z
N PRO A 1 4.13 -10.97 11.27
CA PRO A 1 4.56 -9.65 10.75
C PRO A 1 4.02 -9.32 9.37
N LEU A 2 4.03 -10.27 8.42
CA LEU A 2 3.52 -10.01 7.05
C LEU A 2 2.03 -9.69 7.03
N CYS A 3 1.24 -10.27 7.94
CA CYS A 3 -0.18 -9.92 8.11
C CYS A 3 -0.40 -8.52 8.69
N SER A 4 0.65 -7.75 9.00
CA SER A 4 0.53 -6.36 9.44
C SER A 4 0.44 -5.34 8.30
N THR A 5 0.60 -5.77 7.05
CA THR A 5 0.48 -4.85 5.89
C THR A 5 -0.83 -4.06 5.85
N PRO A 6 -2.00 -4.60 6.26
CA PRO A 6 -3.24 -3.82 6.35
C PRO A 6 -3.16 -2.64 7.34
N LEU A 7 -2.31 -2.71 8.35
CA LEU A 7 -2.15 -1.61 9.30
C LEU A 7 -1.67 -0.31 8.64
N TYR A 8 -0.91 -0.40 7.56
CA TYR A 8 -0.51 0.77 6.78
C TYR A 8 -1.72 1.43 6.09
N HIS A 9 -2.68 0.63 5.65
CA HIS A 9 -3.94 1.13 5.09
C HIS A 9 -4.77 1.83 6.18
N GLU A 10 -4.93 1.22 7.34
CA GLU A 10 -5.64 1.83 8.47
C GLU A 10 -4.97 3.12 8.95
N LEU A 11 -3.63 3.16 8.94
CA LEU A 11 -2.89 4.38 9.24
C LEU A 11 -3.15 5.47 8.18
N GLY A 12 -3.32 5.09 6.93
CA GLY A 12 -3.75 5.98 5.85
C GLY A 12 -5.09 6.64 6.16
N HIS A 13 -6.09 5.88 6.61
CA HIS A 13 -7.38 6.43 7.07
C HIS A 13 -7.22 7.41 8.23
N PHE A 14 -6.37 7.09 9.20
CA PHE A 14 -6.09 8.00 10.32
C PHE A 14 -5.47 9.32 9.84
N VAL A 15 -4.51 9.26 8.92
CA VAL A 15 -3.88 10.46 8.34
C VAL A 15 -4.89 11.27 7.55
N ASP A 16 -5.69 10.61 6.71
CA ASP A 16 -6.76 11.25 5.95
C ASP A 16 -7.74 11.98 6.85
N PHE A 17 -8.28 11.30 7.85
CA PHE A 17 -9.20 11.87 8.83
C PHE A 17 -8.59 13.07 9.57
N SER A 18 -7.33 12.95 10.01
CA SER A 18 -6.67 14.01 10.79
C SER A 18 -6.35 15.27 9.97
N LYS A 19 -6.25 15.16 8.66
CA LYS A 19 -5.85 16.24 7.75
C LYS A 19 -6.95 16.66 6.76
N GLY A 20 -8.04 15.92 6.68
CA GLY A 20 -9.13 16.15 5.75
C GLY A 20 -8.71 16.03 4.28
N ILE A 21 -7.80 15.11 3.96
CA ILE A 21 -7.16 15.05 2.63
C ILE A 21 -8.18 14.71 1.56
N SER A 22 -9.02 13.70 1.77
CA SER A 22 -10.02 13.28 0.79
C SER A 22 -11.09 14.35 0.55
N GLU A 23 -11.57 15.03 1.60
CA GLU A 23 -12.50 16.13 1.48
C GLU A 23 -11.90 17.29 0.68
N LEU A 24 -10.67 17.68 1.02
CA LEU A 24 -9.96 18.75 0.31
C LEU A 24 -9.65 18.37 -1.15
N ALA A 25 -9.35 17.10 -1.40
CA ALA A 25 -9.07 16.60 -2.74
C ALA A 25 -10.31 16.73 -3.65
N ILE A 26 -11.48 16.33 -3.17
CA ILE A 26 -12.74 16.46 -3.89
C ILE A 26 -13.07 17.93 -4.15
N LEU A 27 -12.99 18.79 -3.13
CA LEU A 27 -13.27 20.21 -3.25
C LEU A 27 -12.34 20.91 -4.25
N ASN A 28 -11.03 20.65 -4.12
CA ASN A 28 -10.03 21.21 -5.04
C ASN A 28 -10.26 20.75 -6.48
N TYR A 29 -10.49 19.46 -6.68
CA TYR A 29 -10.69 18.91 -8.01
C TYR A 29 -11.93 19.49 -8.69
N ARG A 30 -13.05 19.59 -7.95
CA ARG A 30 -14.30 20.22 -8.47
C ARG A 30 -14.11 21.67 -8.83
N SER A 31 -13.35 22.43 -8.05
CA SER A 31 -13.10 23.85 -8.34
C SER A 31 -12.32 24.06 -9.64
N VAL A 32 -11.41 23.14 -9.97
CA VAL A 32 -10.56 23.21 -11.17
C VAL A 32 -11.26 22.62 -12.41
N ASN A 33 -12.09 21.58 -12.25
CA ASN A 33 -12.64 20.79 -13.35
C ASN A 33 -14.16 20.94 -13.53
N GLN A 34 -14.74 22.09 -13.11
CA GLN A 34 -16.14 22.44 -13.31
C GLN A 34 -17.12 21.34 -12.84
N GLY A 35 -16.84 20.69 -11.74
CA GLY A 35 -17.72 19.70 -11.13
C GLY A 35 -17.56 18.25 -11.62
N THR A 36 -16.74 18.00 -12.63
CA THR A 36 -16.42 16.62 -13.03
C THR A 36 -15.31 16.03 -12.17
N LEU A 37 -15.42 14.75 -11.84
CA LEU A 37 -14.44 14.06 -11.01
C LEU A 37 -13.67 13.01 -11.84
N PRO A 38 -12.38 12.70 -11.51
CA PRO A 38 -11.59 11.77 -12.31
C PRO A 38 -12.04 10.34 -12.07
N ILE A 39 -12.28 9.63 -13.13
CA ILE A 39 -12.65 8.22 -13.07
C ILE A 39 -11.51 7.38 -13.59
N PRO A 40 -11.02 6.40 -12.83
CA PRO A 40 -10.25 5.33 -13.44
C PRO A 40 -11.20 4.51 -14.31
N LYS A 41 -11.07 4.60 -15.62
CA LYS A 41 -11.81 3.73 -16.54
C LYS A 41 -11.27 2.32 -16.39
N GLY A 42 -12.04 1.42 -15.79
CA GLY A 42 -11.75 -0.01 -15.79
C GLY A 42 -12.13 -0.65 -17.13
N PRO A 43 -11.69 -1.90 -17.39
CA PRO A 43 -11.99 -2.61 -18.63
C PRO A 43 -13.48 -2.95 -18.84
N GLN A 44 -14.30 -2.83 -17.84
CA GLN A 44 -15.74 -3.10 -17.90
C GLN A 44 -16.52 -1.85 -17.52
N GLY A 45 -16.92 -1.08 -18.51
CA GLY A 45 -17.87 0.04 -18.49
C GLY A 45 -18.27 0.56 -17.10
N ILE A 46 -17.51 1.47 -16.55
CA ILE A 46 -17.70 1.97 -15.20
C ILE A 46 -18.88 2.92 -15.18
N VAL A 47 -19.68 2.79 -14.11
CA VAL A 47 -20.63 3.81 -13.71
C VAL A 47 -19.94 5.17 -13.74
N GLU A 48 -20.43 6.10 -14.54
CA GLU A 48 -19.90 7.45 -14.60
C GLU A 48 -20.04 8.10 -13.22
N TRP A 49 -18.92 8.31 -12.57
CA TRP A 49 -18.87 8.88 -11.23
C TRP A 49 -19.49 10.29 -11.13
N ALA A 50 -19.60 11.00 -12.24
CA ALA A 50 -20.31 12.25 -12.29
C ALA A 50 -21.78 12.15 -11.78
N THR A 51 -22.33 10.93 -11.73
CA THR A 51 -23.69 10.65 -11.24
C THR A 51 -23.75 10.07 -9.84
N LEU A 52 -22.61 9.75 -9.21
CA LEU A 52 -22.60 9.22 -7.86
C LEU A 52 -22.85 10.32 -6.83
N PRO A 53 -23.61 10.02 -5.77
CA PRO A 53 -23.77 10.91 -4.63
C PRO A 53 -22.41 11.26 -4.00
N ASP A 54 -22.29 12.48 -3.48
CA ASP A 54 -21.05 13.00 -2.90
C ASP A 54 -20.46 12.13 -1.78
N PHE A 55 -21.33 11.49 -0.99
CA PHE A 55 -20.87 10.62 0.10
C PHE A 55 -20.19 9.35 -0.40
N ILE A 56 -20.66 8.77 -1.52
CA ILE A 56 -20.01 7.58 -2.13
C ILE A 56 -18.63 7.97 -2.63
N TRP A 57 -18.55 9.12 -3.27
CA TRP A 57 -17.29 9.67 -3.72
C TRP A 57 -16.28 9.83 -2.59
N LEU A 58 -16.71 10.44 -1.51
CA LEU A 58 -15.86 10.65 -0.35
C LEU A 58 -15.39 9.33 0.24
N ASN A 59 -16.27 8.35 0.36
CA ASN A 59 -15.90 7.03 0.85
C ASN A 59 -14.84 6.38 -0.07
N HIS A 60 -15.06 6.42 -1.38
CA HIS A 60 -14.10 5.86 -2.33
C HIS A 60 -12.75 6.61 -2.31
N CYS A 61 -12.75 7.93 -2.19
CA CYS A 61 -11.51 8.70 -2.06
C CYS A 61 -10.73 8.32 -0.80
N LYS A 62 -11.41 8.11 0.32
CA LYS A 62 -10.76 7.66 1.57
C LYS A 62 -10.04 6.32 1.38
N GLU A 63 -10.69 5.36 0.71
CA GLU A 63 -10.08 4.08 0.39
C GLU A 63 -8.87 4.23 -0.55
N PHE A 64 -9.01 5.01 -1.62
CA PHE A 64 -7.90 5.26 -2.54
C PHE A 64 -6.72 5.94 -1.86
N PHE A 65 -6.98 6.92 -1.00
CA PHE A 65 -5.91 7.57 -0.26
C PHE A 65 -5.21 6.59 0.69
N ALA A 66 -5.96 5.79 1.43
CA ALA A 66 -5.41 4.78 2.35
C ALA A 66 -4.55 3.74 1.62
N ASP A 67 -4.99 3.29 0.43
CA ASP A 67 -4.21 2.39 -0.42
C ASP A 67 -2.91 3.04 -0.92
N LEU A 68 -2.98 4.28 -1.41
CA LEU A 68 -1.81 5.03 -1.86
C LEU A 68 -0.85 5.34 -0.71
N PHE A 69 -1.39 5.67 0.47
CA PHE A 69 -0.59 5.86 1.67
C PHE A 69 0.16 4.58 2.04
N SER A 70 -0.53 3.44 2.06
CA SER A 70 0.08 2.13 2.29
C SER A 70 1.17 1.83 1.26
N ALA A 71 0.89 2.11 -0.02
CA ALA A 71 1.80 1.80 -1.12
C ALA A 71 3.14 2.55 -1.05
N GLN A 72 3.19 3.74 -0.43
CA GLN A 72 4.43 4.48 -0.21
C GLN A 72 5.45 3.70 0.65
N PHE A 73 4.98 2.83 1.52
CA PHE A 73 5.82 2.07 2.45
C PHE A 73 6.03 0.63 2.01
N VAL A 74 4.93 -0.06 1.70
CA VAL A 74 4.93 -1.50 1.46
C VAL A 74 4.56 -1.88 0.02
N GLY A 75 4.64 -0.93 -0.90
CA GLY A 75 4.36 -1.15 -2.32
C GLY A 75 2.95 -1.72 -2.52
N LYS A 76 2.84 -2.70 -3.41
CA LYS A 76 1.56 -3.38 -3.70
C LYS A 76 1.09 -4.36 -2.62
N SER A 77 1.93 -4.65 -1.61
CA SER A 77 1.65 -5.69 -0.62
C SER A 77 0.35 -5.49 0.16
N GLY A 78 0.01 -4.23 0.49
CA GLY A 78 -1.24 -3.92 1.19
C GLY A 78 -2.47 -4.30 0.39
N VAL A 79 -2.53 -3.90 -0.88
CA VAL A 79 -3.67 -4.18 -1.78
C VAL A 79 -3.73 -5.65 -2.17
N GLU A 80 -2.59 -6.28 -2.43
CA GLU A 80 -2.53 -7.72 -2.75
C GLU A 80 -2.97 -8.59 -1.57
N PHE A 81 -2.62 -8.19 -0.35
CA PHE A 81 -3.07 -8.87 0.85
C PHE A 81 -4.60 -8.83 0.96
N LEU A 82 -5.20 -7.66 0.79
CA LEU A 82 -6.67 -7.51 0.81
C LEU A 82 -7.34 -8.36 -0.27
N TYR A 83 -6.80 -8.36 -1.49
CA TYR A 83 -7.31 -9.19 -2.58
C TYR A 83 -7.22 -10.69 -2.27
N LYS A 84 -6.11 -11.14 -1.69
CA LYS A 84 -5.94 -12.58 -1.33
C LYS A 84 -6.88 -13.03 -0.22
N LEU A 85 -7.22 -12.15 0.73
CA LEU A 85 -8.14 -12.47 1.82
C LEU A 85 -9.61 -12.34 1.44
N ALA A 86 -9.96 -11.24 0.79
CA ALA A 86 -11.34 -10.87 0.53
C ALA A 86 -11.81 -11.25 -0.89
N GLY A 87 -10.87 -11.50 -1.80
CA GLY A 87 -11.19 -11.73 -3.22
C GLY A 87 -11.49 -10.44 -3.98
N SER A 88 -12.04 -10.60 -5.19
CA SER A 88 -12.49 -9.48 -6.00
C SER A 88 -13.91 -9.09 -5.63
N HIS A 89 -14.11 -7.84 -5.28
CA HIS A 89 -15.43 -7.29 -4.95
C HIS A 89 -15.78 -6.15 -5.92
N PRO A 90 -17.04 -6.08 -6.39
CA PRO A 90 -17.52 -4.92 -7.15
C PRO A 90 -17.55 -3.68 -6.25
N ALA A 91 -17.68 -2.51 -6.88
CA ALA A 91 -17.85 -1.28 -6.14
C ALA A 91 -19.15 -1.29 -5.31
N SER A 92 -19.11 -0.68 -4.14
CA SER A 92 -20.24 -0.45 -3.23
C SER A 92 -20.30 1.03 -2.83
N ASP A 93 -21.28 1.40 -2.03
CA ASP A 93 -21.40 2.77 -1.53
C ASP A 93 -20.25 3.18 -0.59
N THR A 94 -19.58 2.21 -0.01
CA THR A 94 -18.50 2.44 0.96
C THR A 94 -17.11 2.19 0.40
N HIS A 95 -16.98 1.29 -0.59
CA HIS A 95 -15.68 0.87 -1.11
C HIS A 95 -15.67 0.86 -2.64
N PRO A 96 -14.59 1.33 -3.28
CA PRO A 96 -14.38 1.14 -4.71
C PRO A 96 -14.17 -0.35 -5.02
N SER A 97 -14.32 -0.73 -6.29
CA SER A 97 -14.02 -2.10 -6.68
C SER A 97 -12.56 -2.45 -6.41
N THR A 98 -12.31 -3.71 -6.07
CA THR A 98 -10.94 -4.22 -5.84
C THR A 98 -10.03 -3.96 -7.05
N GLU A 99 -10.56 -4.11 -8.26
CA GLU A 99 -9.81 -3.84 -9.50
C GLU A 99 -9.36 -2.38 -9.61
N ASN A 100 -10.23 -1.43 -9.25
CA ASN A 100 -9.89 -0.01 -9.28
C ASN A 100 -8.83 0.33 -8.22
N ARG A 101 -8.92 -0.26 -7.03
CA ARG A 101 -7.92 -0.10 -5.96
C ARG A 101 -6.55 -0.59 -6.42
N ILE A 102 -6.48 -1.82 -6.95
CA ILE A 102 -5.24 -2.40 -7.49
C ILE A 102 -4.69 -1.55 -8.64
N LYS A 103 -5.57 -1.10 -9.54
CA LYS A 103 -5.15 -0.29 -10.69
C LYS A 103 -4.50 1.03 -10.25
N ILE A 104 -5.10 1.77 -9.32
CA ILE A 104 -4.56 3.05 -8.85
C ILE A 104 -3.20 2.86 -8.18
N VAL A 105 -3.05 1.83 -7.35
CA VAL A 105 -1.77 1.51 -6.72
C VAL A 105 -0.72 1.12 -7.77
N ASN A 106 -1.07 0.30 -8.75
CA ASN A 106 -0.14 -0.06 -9.82
C ASN A 106 0.26 1.15 -10.68
N ASP A 107 -0.69 2.03 -11.02
CA ASP A 107 -0.39 3.26 -11.77
C ASP A 107 0.59 4.14 -10.97
N PHE A 108 0.36 4.31 -9.67
CA PHE A 108 1.24 5.05 -8.78
C PHE A 108 2.65 4.45 -8.72
N LEU A 109 2.76 3.15 -8.45
CA LEU A 109 4.05 2.47 -8.31
C LEU A 109 4.87 2.44 -9.61
N ASN A 110 4.20 2.41 -10.77
CA ASN A 110 4.84 2.43 -12.08
C ASN A 110 4.98 3.85 -12.67
N ASN A 111 4.69 4.89 -11.87
CA ASN A 111 4.72 6.28 -12.30
C ASN A 111 3.87 6.55 -13.57
N VAL A 112 2.76 5.83 -13.70
CA VAL A 112 1.78 6.03 -14.77
C VAL A 112 0.87 7.17 -14.36
N LYS A 113 0.64 8.12 -15.27
CA LYS A 113 -0.25 9.26 -15.01
C LYS A 113 -1.65 8.76 -14.63
N ASN A 114 -2.12 9.17 -13.45
CA ASN A 114 -3.43 8.81 -12.93
C ASN A 114 -4.09 10.04 -12.27
N PRO A 115 -5.28 10.46 -12.71
CA PRO A 115 -5.92 11.67 -12.20
C PRO A 115 -6.26 11.61 -10.70
N VAL A 116 -6.48 10.43 -10.12
CA VAL A 116 -6.70 10.29 -8.67
C VAL A 116 -5.41 10.54 -7.89
N VAL A 117 -4.28 10.02 -8.36
CA VAL A 117 -2.96 10.30 -7.77
C VAL A 117 -2.62 11.78 -7.87
N ASP A 118 -2.86 12.39 -9.04
CA ASP A 118 -2.63 13.82 -9.26
C ASP A 118 -3.49 14.69 -8.32
N MET A 119 -4.75 14.31 -8.12
CA MET A 119 -5.67 14.97 -7.21
C MET A 119 -5.16 14.99 -5.76
N PHE A 120 -4.69 13.86 -5.25
CA PHE A 120 -4.11 13.77 -3.90
C PHE A 120 -2.79 14.54 -3.79
N ASN A 121 -1.90 14.42 -4.77
CA ASN A 121 -0.64 15.16 -4.78
C ASN A 121 -0.85 16.68 -4.76
N ALA A 122 -1.87 17.20 -5.44
CA ALA A 122 -2.20 18.62 -5.41
C ALA A 122 -2.55 19.08 -3.98
N VAL A 123 -3.36 18.32 -3.26
CA VAL A 123 -3.76 18.64 -1.87
C VAL A 123 -2.58 18.47 -0.91
N ILE A 124 -1.82 17.39 -1.01
CA ILE A 124 -0.65 17.14 -0.18
C ILE A 124 0.35 18.28 -0.33
N SER A 125 0.62 18.71 -1.58
CA SER A 125 1.50 19.86 -1.85
C SER A 125 0.98 21.16 -1.22
N ALA A 126 -0.34 21.40 -1.26
CA ALA A 126 -0.92 22.58 -0.62
C ALA A 126 -0.81 22.53 0.91
N LEU A 127 -1.07 21.38 1.51
CA LEU A 127 -0.93 21.17 2.96
C LEU A 127 0.54 21.26 3.41
N HIS A 128 1.47 20.76 2.60
CA HIS A 128 2.90 20.90 2.86
C HIS A 128 3.34 22.37 2.89
N LYS A 129 2.91 23.16 1.90
CA LYS A 129 3.20 24.62 1.87
C LYS A 129 2.66 25.37 3.09
N GLN A 130 1.60 24.83 3.72
CA GLN A 130 1.03 25.38 4.96
C GLN A 130 1.71 24.84 6.22
N GLY A 131 2.73 23.99 6.11
CA GLY A 131 3.40 23.36 7.24
C GLY A 131 2.58 22.27 7.97
N LYS A 132 1.48 21.82 7.37
CA LYS A 132 0.57 20.82 7.98
C LYS A 132 0.98 19.38 7.74
N ILE A 133 1.79 19.14 6.72
CA ILE A 133 2.33 17.82 6.32
C ILE A 133 3.82 17.98 6.01
N ILE A 134 4.61 16.96 6.33
CA ILE A 134 6.06 16.97 6.11
C ILE A 134 6.40 16.72 4.64
N SER A 135 5.74 15.73 4.00
CA SER A 135 6.02 15.37 2.61
C SER A 135 5.33 16.33 1.62
N PRO A 136 6.00 16.78 0.54
CA PRO A 136 5.39 17.60 -0.50
C PRO A 136 4.49 16.84 -1.48
N SER A 137 4.57 15.51 -1.51
CA SER A 137 3.81 14.61 -2.39
C SER A 137 3.80 13.19 -1.85
N LEU A 138 2.98 12.33 -2.43
CA LEU A 138 3.13 10.88 -2.29
C LEU A 138 4.50 10.46 -2.85
N THR A 139 5.18 9.56 -2.14
CA THR A 139 6.54 9.11 -2.50
C THR A 139 6.54 7.64 -2.86
N LEU A 140 7.34 7.25 -3.83
CA LEU A 140 7.52 5.84 -4.14
C LEU A 140 8.21 5.11 -2.98
N PRO A 141 7.87 3.83 -2.75
CA PRO A 141 8.55 3.03 -1.73
C PRO A 141 10.03 2.84 -2.10
N LEU A 142 10.83 2.52 -1.09
CA LEU A 142 12.22 2.13 -1.31
C LEU A 142 12.30 0.89 -2.19
N ASN A 143 13.42 0.76 -2.90
CA ASN A 143 13.69 -0.41 -3.72
C ASN A 143 13.61 -1.70 -2.90
N LEU A 144 13.17 -2.77 -3.55
CA LEU A 144 13.11 -4.09 -2.95
C LEU A 144 14.50 -4.57 -2.53
N LEU A 145 14.57 -5.26 -1.39
CA LEU A 145 15.76 -5.91 -0.90
C LEU A 145 15.82 -7.36 -1.43
N ASP A 146 17.00 -7.86 -1.72
CA ASP A 146 17.18 -9.26 -2.08
C ASP A 146 17.15 -10.15 -0.83
N VAL A 147 15.97 -10.59 -0.46
CA VAL A 147 15.76 -11.52 0.66
C VAL A 147 15.90 -12.99 0.26
N LYS A 148 15.88 -13.28 -1.06
CA LYS A 148 15.78 -14.63 -1.59
C LYS A 148 16.89 -15.54 -1.09
N THR A 149 18.14 -15.18 -1.30
CA THR A 149 19.29 -16.00 -0.91
C THR A 149 19.28 -16.32 0.60
N THR A 150 18.86 -15.36 1.42
CA THR A 150 18.82 -15.53 2.87
C THR A 150 17.69 -16.47 3.28
N PHE A 151 16.49 -16.27 2.72
CA PHE A 151 15.33 -17.08 3.06
C PHE A 151 15.40 -18.50 2.50
N ASP A 152 16.00 -18.69 1.33
CA ASP A 152 16.29 -20.03 0.77
C ASP A 152 17.22 -20.85 1.68
N ASN A 153 18.03 -20.19 2.51
CA ASN A 153 18.88 -20.82 3.53
C ASN A 153 18.23 -20.86 4.92
N VAL A 154 16.94 -20.54 5.05
CA VAL A 154 16.17 -20.48 6.31
C VAL A 154 16.88 -19.60 7.36
N ARG A 155 17.40 -18.45 6.94
CA ARG A 155 18.10 -17.52 7.83
C ARG A 155 17.34 -16.19 7.93
N PRO A 156 17.34 -15.52 9.10
CA PRO A 156 16.85 -14.16 9.22
C PRO A 156 17.68 -13.21 8.36
N PHE A 157 17.02 -12.26 7.71
CA PHE A 157 17.67 -11.21 6.92
C PHE A 157 18.28 -10.14 7.84
N VAL A 158 19.39 -9.56 7.45
CA VAL A 158 20.02 -8.46 8.19
C VAL A 158 19.47 -7.13 7.66
N ILE A 159 18.68 -6.45 8.47
CA ILE A 159 18.17 -5.11 8.20
C ILE A 159 19.20 -4.12 8.79
N ASN A 160 19.73 -3.21 7.99
CA ASN A 160 20.82 -2.33 8.41
C ASN A 160 20.34 -1.10 9.20
N ASN A 161 19.11 -0.64 8.91
CA ASN A 161 18.53 0.55 9.57
C ASN A 161 17.01 0.55 9.45
N HIS A 162 16.34 1.39 10.24
CA HIS A 162 14.89 1.52 10.25
C HIS A 162 14.27 1.86 8.88
N ASN A 163 14.96 2.62 8.05
CA ASN A 163 14.42 3.00 6.75
C ASN A 163 14.26 1.81 5.81
N GLU A 164 15.07 0.76 5.99
CA GLU A 164 14.97 -0.49 5.22
C GLU A 164 13.82 -1.38 5.67
N MET A 165 13.25 -1.16 6.86
CA MET A 165 12.23 -2.07 7.42
C MET A 165 10.99 -2.19 6.53
N HIS A 166 10.52 -1.08 5.97
CA HIS A 166 9.36 -1.10 5.08
C HIS A 166 9.67 -1.84 3.78
N ALA A 167 10.84 -1.57 3.18
CA ALA A 167 11.31 -2.29 1.99
C ALA A 167 11.47 -3.78 2.27
N PHE A 168 11.99 -4.14 3.45
CA PHE A 168 12.11 -5.53 3.89
C PHE A 168 10.75 -6.22 4.00
N ILE A 169 9.74 -5.58 4.61
CA ILE A 169 8.38 -6.13 4.71
C ILE A 169 7.80 -6.36 3.30
N ASN A 170 7.94 -5.36 2.41
CA ASN A 170 7.47 -5.47 1.02
C ASN A 170 8.17 -6.61 0.28
N SER A 171 9.50 -6.71 0.37
CA SER A 171 10.29 -7.76 -0.29
C SER A 171 9.93 -9.15 0.23
N SER A 172 9.75 -9.28 1.55
CA SER A 172 9.37 -10.53 2.19
C SER A 172 7.97 -10.99 1.78
N TRP A 173 7.03 -10.05 1.63
CA TRP A 173 5.70 -10.35 1.11
C TRP A 173 5.76 -10.85 -0.33
N GLN A 174 6.51 -10.18 -1.20
CA GLN A 174 6.65 -10.60 -2.59
C GLN A 174 7.33 -11.97 -2.70
N TYR A 175 8.33 -12.22 -1.86
CA TYR A 175 8.95 -13.54 -1.78
C TYR A 175 7.94 -14.61 -1.36
N LEU A 176 7.16 -14.37 -0.30
CA LEU A 176 6.11 -15.29 0.12
C LEU A 176 5.11 -15.57 -1.00
N CYS A 177 4.64 -14.54 -1.70
CA CYS A 177 3.71 -14.72 -2.82
C CYS A 177 4.29 -15.58 -3.93
N THR A 178 5.56 -15.37 -4.26
CA THR A 178 6.27 -16.14 -5.30
C THR A 178 6.35 -17.62 -4.93
N GLU A 179 6.79 -17.92 -3.69
CA GLU A 179 6.91 -19.30 -3.23
C GLU A 179 5.55 -19.97 -2.97
N TRP A 180 4.49 -19.21 -2.71
CA TRP A 180 3.12 -19.72 -2.63
C TRP A 180 2.56 -20.19 -3.97
N GLU A 181 2.89 -19.46 -5.03
CA GLU A 181 2.41 -19.75 -6.38
C GLU A 181 3.23 -20.84 -7.02
N ASN A 182 4.55 -20.76 -6.88
CA ASN A 182 5.53 -21.65 -7.52
C ASN A 182 6.64 -22.03 -6.53
N PRO A 183 6.42 -22.95 -5.60
CA PRO A 183 7.42 -23.34 -4.61
C PRO A 183 8.72 -23.82 -5.26
N THR A 184 9.86 -23.26 -4.86
CA THR A 184 11.17 -23.62 -5.38
C THR A 184 12.10 -24.14 -4.28
N GLY A 185 13.19 -24.82 -4.65
CA GLY A 185 14.25 -25.25 -3.72
C GLY A 185 13.70 -25.99 -2.49
N ILE A 186 13.96 -25.44 -1.32
CA ILE A 186 13.57 -26.01 -0.01
C ILE A 186 12.05 -25.96 0.25
N TRP A 187 11.33 -25.14 -0.48
CA TRP A 187 9.88 -24.96 -0.33
C TRP A 187 9.06 -26.03 -1.08
N LYS A 188 9.71 -26.79 -1.99
CA LYS A 188 9.05 -27.83 -2.75
C LYS A 188 8.47 -28.91 -1.83
N GLY A 189 7.18 -29.21 -2.04
CA GLY A 189 6.47 -30.23 -1.28
C GLY A 189 5.97 -29.80 0.10
N LEU A 190 6.23 -28.56 0.51
CA LEU A 190 5.62 -27.99 1.70
C LEU A 190 4.21 -27.46 1.41
N SER A 191 3.34 -27.50 2.41
CA SER A 191 2.03 -26.85 2.32
C SER A 191 2.18 -25.34 2.34
N LYS A 192 1.19 -24.62 1.77
CA LYS A 192 1.15 -23.15 1.77
C LYS A 192 1.25 -22.57 3.18
N GLU A 193 0.57 -23.19 4.13
CA GLU A 193 0.57 -22.81 5.55
C GLU A 193 1.96 -22.96 6.18
N SER A 194 2.69 -24.05 5.81
CA SER A 194 4.05 -24.26 6.30
C SER A 194 5.03 -23.24 5.73
N ILE A 195 4.89 -22.91 4.45
CA ILE A 195 5.70 -21.88 3.78
C ILE A 195 5.44 -20.51 4.45
N GLU A 196 4.16 -20.12 4.60
CA GLU A 196 3.76 -18.88 5.23
C GLU A 196 4.32 -18.76 6.65
N LYS A 197 4.09 -19.78 7.47
CA LYS A 197 4.56 -19.80 8.85
C LYS A 197 6.09 -19.62 8.92
N THR A 198 6.82 -20.36 8.12
CA THR A 198 8.29 -20.31 8.15
C THR A 198 8.81 -18.94 7.70
N ILE A 199 8.25 -18.38 6.61
CA ILE A 199 8.65 -17.05 6.13
C ILE A 199 8.27 -15.98 7.16
N ASN A 200 7.09 -16.03 7.77
CA ASN A 200 6.70 -15.11 8.85
C ASN A 200 7.65 -15.19 10.05
N ASP A 201 8.08 -16.38 10.45
CA ASP A 201 9.04 -16.57 11.54
C ASP A 201 10.40 -15.94 11.19
N LEU A 202 10.85 -16.05 9.94
CA LEU A 202 12.08 -15.42 9.47
C LEU A 202 11.97 -13.90 9.48
N VAL A 203 10.83 -13.36 9.03
CA VAL A 203 10.56 -11.92 9.05
C VAL A 203 10.53 -11.40 10.48
N GLU A 204 9.84 -12.08 11.39
CA GLU A 204 9.79 -11.69 12.80
C GLU A 204 11.19 -11.66 13.43
N LYS A 205 11.99 -12.71 13.21
CA LYS A 205 13.36 -12.77 13.71
C LYS A 205 14.24 -11.66 13.15
N SER A 206 14.09 -11.33 11.87
CA SER A 206 14.83 -10.23 11.22
C SER A 206 14.51 -8.89 11.88
N ILE A 207 13.21 -8.59 12.10
CA ILE A 207 12.75 -7.36 12.76
C ILE A 207 13.22 -7.31 14.21
N ARG A 208 13.09 -8.40 14.96
CA ARG A 208 13.57 -8.47 16.35
C ARG A 208 15.08 -8.24 16.47
N ASN A 209 15.86 -8.77 15.52
CA ASN A 209 17.31 -8.58 15.52
C ASN A 209 17.70 -7.10 15.38
N VAL A 210 17.09 -6.36 14.46
CA VAL A 210 17.39 -4.93 14.32
C VAL A 210 16.96 -4.13 15.55
N MET A 211 15.80 -4.43 16.12
CA MET A 211 15.32 -3.76 17.35
C MET A 211 16.26 -4.00 18.55
N ILE A 212 16.82 -5.20 18.68
CA ILE A 212 17.81 -5.53 19.73
C ILE A 212 19.09 -4.76 19.51
N LEU A 213 19.61 -4.77 18.28
CA LEU A 213 20.87 -4.09 17.94
C LEU A 213 20.77 -2.56 18.19
N GLU A 214 19.66 -1.95 17.84
CA GLU A 214 19.43 -0.52 18.10
C GLU A 214 19.34 -0.20 19.58
N LYS A 215 18.64 -1.03 20.35
CA LYS A 215 18.57 -0.86 21.80
C LYS A 215 19.93 -0.96 22.47
N TRP A 216 20.81 -1.81 21.97
CA TRP A 216 22.17 -1.97 22.50
C TRP A 216 23.09 -0.84 22.05
N SER A 217 22.90 -0.32 20.83
CA SER A 217 23.71 0.80 20.32
C SER A 217 23.36 2.15 20.94
N ALA A 218 22.18 2.25 21.59
CA ALA A 218 21.71 3.45 22.29
C ALA A 218 22.18 3.56 23.76
N GLN A 219 22.92 2.56 24.26
CA GLN A 219 23.56 2.54 25.59
C GLN A 219 24.99 2.98 25.48
#